data_18797e2e0948d1ab2c50a05391f7a2a3
#
_entry.id   18797e2e0948d1ab2c50a05391f7a2a3
#
_cell.length_a   1.000
_cell.length_b   1.000
_cell.length_c   1.000
_cell.angle_alpha   90.00
_cell.angle_beta   90.00
_cell.angle_gamma   90.00
#
_symmetry.space_group_name_H-M   'P 1'
#
loop_
_entity.id
_entity.type
_entity.pdbx_description
1 polymer ?
#
loop_
_entity_poly.entity_id
_entity_poly.type
_entity_poly.pdbx_seq_one_letter_code
_entity_poly.pdbx_strand_id
1 'polypeptide(L)'
;MVNILLIDQEPLFQQAFSKMITETEDCQLVGIAENSKEAFEIISRYHPQVIFCDVFLGMENGIAVCSLIKEHFPEIVTYILSNYCNFRMIRRSMDAGVEEYLNKPISRTKLLELVKKQNGLGQNEEENVQQEALFAAIEQKDYKKAYDTAKELVECLFEECDRRERRSK
;
A
#
# COMPACT_ATOMS: atom_id res chain seq x y z
N MET A 1 2.59 14.75 -10.81
CA MET A 1 3.63 13.71 -10.67
C MET A 1 3.81 13.42 -9.20
N VAL A 2 3.65 12.17 -8.76
CA VAL A 2 3.74 11.75 -7.35
C VAL A 2 5.18 11.41 -6.99
N ASN A 3 5.70 12.04 -5.95
CA ASN A 3 7.02 11.74 -5.39
C ASN A 3 6.93 10.51 -4.48
N ILE A 4 7.69 9.48 -4.79
CA ILE A 4 7.69 8.20 -4.08
C ILE A 4 9.04 7.99 -3.40
N LEU A 5 9.01 7.57 -2.13
CA LEU A 5 10.17 7.05 -1.40
C LEU A 5 10.01 5.55 -1.21
N LEU A 6 11.06 4.79 -1.46
CA LEU A 6 11.16 3.38 -1.10
C LEU A 6 12.04 3.25 0.15
N ILE A 7 11.59 2.49 1.16
CA ILE A 7 12.37 2.11 2.33
C ILE A 7 12.51 0.59 2.32
N ASP A 8 13.66 0.09 1.91
CA ASP A 8 13.90 -1.33 1.68
C ASP A 8 15.40 -1.62 1.63
N GLN A 9 15.86 -2.74 2.18
CA GLN A 9 17.28 -3.13 2.20
C GLN A 9 17.65 -4.15 1.12
N GLU A 10 16.69 -4.68 0.37
CA GLU A 10 16.92 -5.72 -0.62
C GLU A 10 17.32 -5.13 -1.99
N PRO A 11 18.58 -5.23 -2.43
CA PRO A 11 19.04 -4.57 -3.64
C PRO A 11 18.31 -4.99 -4.91
N LEU A 12 17.91 -6.27 -5.00
CA LEU A 12 17.16 -6.77 -6.15
C LEU A 12 15.76 -6.18 -6.22
N PHE A 13 15.09 -6.04 -5.06
CA PHE A 13 13.78 -5.41 -5.00
C PHE A 13 13.89 -3.90 -5.31
N GLN A 14 14.88 -3.20 -4.76
CA GLN A 14 15.15 -1.79 -5.05
C GLN A 14 15.31 -1.54 -6.56
N GLN A 15 16.10 -2.38 -7.26
CA GLN A 15 16.31 -2.28 -8.71
C GLN A 15 15.01 -2.52 -9.49
N ALA A 16 14.26 -3.57 -9.14
CA ALA A 16 13.00 -3.91 -9.80
C ALA A 16 11.96 -2.81 -9.60
N PHE A 17 11.84 -2.29 -8.38
CA PHE A 17 10.91 -1.21 -8.02
C PHE A 17 11.29 0.09 -8.76
N SER A 18 12.57 0.47 -8.75
CA SER A 18 13.07 1.66 -9.47
C SER A 18 12.74 1.61 -10.94
N LYS A 19 12.98 0.45 -11.59
CA LYS A 19 12.64 0.25 -12.99
C LYS A 19 11.14 0.42 -13.24
N MET A 20 10.32 -0.17 -12.38
CA MET A 20 8.86 -0.07 -12.49
C MET A 20 8.36 1.38 -12.39
N ILE A 21 8.93 2.19 -11.47
CA ILE A 21 8.62 3.61 -11.34
C ILE A 21 9.07 4.39 -12.56
N THR A 22 10.29 4.15 -13.07
CA THR A 22 10.84 4.86 -14.25
C THR A 22 9.97 4.65 -15.51
N GLU A 23 9.31 3.51 -15.61
CA GLU A 23 8.41 3.18 -16.73
C GLU A 23 6.98 3.78 -16.54
N THR A 24 6.77 4.59 -15.50
CA THR A 24 5.46 5.15 -15.12
C THR A 24 5.50 6.68 -15.22
N GLU A 25 4.65 7.28 -16.05
CA GLU A 25 4.68 8.72 -16.37
C GLU A 25 4.24 9.63 -15.22
N ASP A 26 3.37 9.16 -14.33
CA ASP A 26 2.71 10.00 -13.31
C ASP A 26 3.41 10.00 -11.94
N CYS A 27 4.57 9.35 -11.82
CA CYS A 27 5.31 9.27 -10.57
C CYS A 27 6.82 9.27 -10.77
N GLN A 28 7.55 9.62 -9.71
CA GLN A 28 9.01 9.54 -9.68
C GLN A 28 9.50 9.01 -8.33
N LEU A 29 10.57 8.22 -8.38
CA LEU A 29 11.28 7.79 -7.20
C LEU A 29 12.25 8.89 -6.76
N VAL A 30 11.97 9.53 -5.63
CA VAL A 30 12.81 10.63 -5.11
C VAL A 30 13.94 10.15 -4.21
N GLY A 31 13.89 8.89 -3.79
CA GLY A 31 14.96 8.26 -3.03
C GLY A 31 14.67 6.82 -2.66
N ILE A 32 15.74 6.15 -2.23
CA ILE A 32 15.69 4.84 -1.59
C ILE A 32 16.42 5.00 -0.25
N ALA A 33 15.82 4.51 0.81
CA ALA A 33 16.38 4.46 2.15
C ALA A 33 16.49 3.01 2.63
N GLU A 34 17.51 2.69 3.39
CA GLU A 34 17.69 1.35 3.97
C GLU A 34 17.32 1.30 5.46
N ASN A 35 17.08 2.45 6.08
CA ASN A 35 16.75 2.59 7.50
C ASN A 35 15.93 3.86 7.75
N SER A 36 15.42 3.99 8.97
CA SER A 36 14.61 5.14 9.38
C SER A 36 15.34 6.48 9.25
N LYS A 37 16.63 6.53 9.60
CA LYS A 37 17.41 7.77 9.56
C LYS A 37 17.50 8.32 8.12
N GLU A 38 17.89 7.49 7.17
CA GLU A 38 17.94 7.85 5.75
C GLU A 38 16.55 8.26 5.23
N ALA A 39 15.51 7.53 5.64
CA ALA A 39 14.14 7.86 5.28
C ALA A 39 13.76 9.27 5.70
N PHE A 40 14.02 9.65 6.97
CA PHE A 40 13.71 11.00 7.47
C PHE A 40 14.54 12.10 6.79
N GLU A 41 15.80 11.83 6.43
CA GLU A 41 16.64 12.75 5.65
C GLU A 41 16.02 13.02 4.25
N ILE A 42 15.58 11.95 3.57
CA ILE A 42 14.95 12.04 2.25
C ILE A 42 13.57 12.75 2.35
N ILE A 43 12.76 12.39 3.36
CA ILE A 43 11.45 13.04 3.59
C ILE A 43 11.62 14.54 3.77
N SER A 44 12.56 14.97 4.61
CA SER A 44 12.81 16.38 4.89
C SER A 44 13.27 17.16 3.65
N ARG A 45 13.98 16.51 2.73
CA ARG A 45 14.55 17.15 1.54
C ARG A 45 13.61 17.16 0.34
N TYR A 46 12.87 16.06 0.12
CA TYR A 46 12.14 15.84 -1.13
C TYR A 46 10.63 15.82 -0.95
N HIS A 47 10.13 15.82 0.28
CA HIS A 47 8.69 15.83 0.61
C HIS A 47 7.87 14.81 -0.22
N PRO A 48 8.16 13.50 -0.12
CA PRO A 48 7.41 12.48 -0.85
C PRO A 48 5.95 12.48 -0.42
N GLN A 49 5.04 12.23 -1.36
CA GLN A 49 3.62 12.04 -1.06
C GLN A 49 3.31 10.59 -0.67
N VAL A 50 4.11 9.65 -1.17
CA VAL A 50 3.89 8.22 -0.98
C VAL A 50 5.18 7.55 -0.52
N ILE A 51 5.07 6.68 0.46
CA ILE A 51 6.17 5.85 0.96
C ILE A 51 5.78 4.38 0.87
N PHE A 52 6.63 3.59 0.24
CA PHE A 52 6.60 2.14 0.31
C PHE A 52 7.70 1.68 1.26
N CYS A 53 7.34 0.91 2.30
CA CYS A 53 8.25 0.51 3.35
C CYS A 53 8.22 -1.01 3.56
N ASP A 54 9.38 -1.67 3.54
CA ASP A 54 9.47 -3.07 3.97
C ASP A 54 9.17 -3.20 5.46
N VAL A 55 8.53 -4.29 5.85
CA VAL A 55 8.32 -4.64 7.26
C VAL A 55 9.63 -4.84 8.00
N PHE A 56 10.62 -5.43 7.35
CA PHE A 56 11.90 -5.80 7.95
C PHE A 56 13.04 -4.94 7.39
N LEU A 57 13.55 -4.03 8.21
CA LEU A 57 14.65 -3.14 7.90
C LEU A 57 15.86 -3.47 8.80
N GLY A 58 16.38 -4.69 8.67
CA GLY A 58 17.48 -5.18 9.50
C GLY A 58 17.08 -5.26 10.98
N MET A 59 17.56 -4.33 11.80
CA MET A 59 17.23 -4.24 13.22
C MET A 59 15.96 -3.43 13.50
N GLU A 60 15.43 -2.72 12.50
CA GLU A 60 14.26 -1.87 12.65
C GLU A 60 13.00 -2.57 12.14
N ASN A 61 11.85 -2.16 12.67
CA ASN A 61 10.53 -2.62 12.23
C ASN A 61 9.89 -1.53 11.37
N GLY A 62 9.67 -1.82 10.08
CA GLY A 62 9.10 -0.85 9.14
C GLY A 62 7.69 -0.35 9.54
N ILE A 63 6.89 -1.16 10.24
CA ILE A 63 5.59 -0.70 10.75
C ILE A 63 5.79 0.40 11.80
N ALA A 64 6.79 0.25 12.68
CA ALA A 64 7.12 1.30 13.66
C ALA A 64 7.67 2.56 12.97
N VAL A 65 8.48 2.39 11.92
CA VAL A 65 8.96 3.52 11.10
C VAL A 65 7.78 4.25 10.45
N CYS A 66 6.82 3.54 9.87
CA CYS A 66 5.61 4.14 9.29
C CYS A 66 4.77 4.88 10.35
N SER A 67 4.64 4.32 11.57
CA SER A 67 3.95 4.99 12.68
C SER A 67 4.60 6.33 13.03
N LEU A 68 5.94 6.37 13.13
CA LEU A 68 6.68 7.62 13.37
C LEU A 68 6.54 8.61 12.22
N ILE A 69 6.54 8.14 10.98
CA ILE A 69 6.31 9.00 9.81
C ILE A 69 4.91 9.61 9.89
N LYS A 70 3.89 8.83 10.20
CA LYS A 70 2.51 9.31 10.33
C LYS A 70 2.33 10.32 11.46
N GLU A 71 3.05 10.16 12.56
CA GLU A 71 3.03 11.11 13.68
C GLU A 71 3.58 12.49 13.30
N HIS A 72 4.66 12.54 12.48
CA HIS A 72 5.34 13.78 12.12
C HIS A 72 4.89 14.37 10.78
N PHE A 73 4.40 13.52 9.86
CA PHE A 73 3.99 13.85 8.50
C PHE A 73 2.67 13.15 8.17
N PRO A 74 1.55 13.53 8.78
CA PRO A 74 0.25 12.84 8.62
C PRO A 74 -0.27 12.84 7.18
N GLU A 75 0.17 13.80 6.36
CA GLU A 75 -0.20 13.92 4.95
C GLU A 75 0.46 12.86 4.05
N ILE A 76 1.57 12.26 4.49
CA ILE A 76 2.27 11.24 3.70
C ILE A 76 1.51 9.92 3.76
N VAL A 77 1.21 9.35 2.60
CA VAL A 77 0.59 8.04 2.49
C VAL A 77 1.64 6.95 2.57
N THR A 78 1.46 6.00 3.49
CA THR A 78 2.42 4.92 3.71
C THR A 78 1.80 3.57 3.35
N TYR A 79 2.56 2.76 2.60
CA TYR A 79 2.25 1.38 2.25
C TYR A 79 3.32 0.46 2.84
N ILE A 80 2.91 -0.66 3.44
CA ILE A 80 3.84 -1.70 3.86
C ILE A 80 3.99 -2.73 2.73
N LEU A 81 5.24 -3.10 2.46
CA LEU A 81 5.61 -4.20 1.57
C LEU A 81 6.16 -5.36 2.40
N SER A 82 5.78 -6.61 2.09
CA SER A 82 6.31 -7.76 2.81
C SER A 82 6.25 -9.05 1.98
N ASN A 83 7.22 -9.91 2.18
CA ASN A 83 7.21 -11.30 1.70
C ASN A 83 6.33 -12.20 2.57
N TYR A 84 5.87 -11.71 3.73
CA TYR A 84 5.09 -12.47 4.70
C TYR A 84 3.77 -11.78 4.97
N CYS A 85 2.68 -12.53 4.88
CA CYS A 85 1.35 -12.04 5.21
C CYS A 85 0.80 -12.80 6.40
N ASN A 86 0.58 -12.10 7.53
CA ASN A 86 -0.19 -12.64 8.63
C ASN A 86 -1.09 -11.57 9.25
N PHE A 87 -2.21 -12.01 9.76
CA PHE A 87 -3.25 -11.13 10.30
C PHE A 87 -2.75 -10.15 11.37
N ARG A 88 -1.81 -10.60 12.23
CA ARG A 88 -1.25 -9.73 13.29
C ARG A 88 -0.45 -8.56 12.71
N MET A 89 0.34 -8.80 11.68
CA MET A 89 1.12 -7.75 11.00
C MET A 89 0.21 -6.77 10.28
N ILE A 90 -0.79 -7.28 9.56
CA ILE A 90 -1.79 -6.44 8.88
C ILE A 90 -2.48 -5.52 9.89
N ARG A 91 -3.00 -6.06 10.99
CA ARG A 91 -3.66 -5.28 12.03
C ARG A 91 -2.73 -4.20 12.63
N ARG A 92 -1.49 -4.57 12.95
CA ARG A 92 -0.51 -3.59 13.47
C ARG A 92 -0.20 -2.48 12.48
N SER A 93 -0.17 -2.79 11.18
CA SER A 93 0.03 -1.78 10.14
C SER A 93 -1.14 -0.81 10.07
N MET A 94 -2.37 -1.31 10.17
CA MET A 94 -3.58 -0.46 10.23
C MET A 94 -3.57 0.44 11.48
N ASP A 95 -3.25 -0.14 12.65
CA ASP A 95 -3.13 0.63 13.91
C ASP A 95 -2.04 1.71 13.82
N ALA A 96 -1.02 1.53 12.97
CA ALA A 96 0.05 2.48 12.70
C ALA A 96 -0.32 3.55 11.64
N GLY A 97 -1.54 3.53 11.10
CA GLY A 97 -2.00 4.47 10.08
C GLY A 97 -1.46 4.18 8.67
N VAL A 98 -1.05 2.94 8.41
CA VAL A 98 -0.65 2.49 7.07
C VAL A 98 -1.89 2.31 6.21
N GLU A 99 -1.87 2.83 4.99
CA GLU A 99 -3.01 2.78 4.05
C GLU A 99 -3.33 1.36 3.60
N GLU A 100 -2.29 0.58 3.25
CA GLU A 100 -2.46 -0.80 2.80
C GLU A 100 -1.20 -1.63 3.07
N TYR A 101 -1.41 -2.93 3.36
CA TYR A 101 -0.37 -3.94 3.51
C TYR A 101 -0.29 -4.77 2.23
N LEU A 102 0.84 -4.72 1.54
CA LEU A 102 1.03 -5.28 0.22
C LEU A 102 2.01 -6.45 0.24
N ASN A 103 1.70 -7.51 -0.50
CA ASN A 103 2.64 -8.61 -0.70
C ASN A 103 3.68 -8.28 -1.77
N LYS A 104 4.95 -8.62 -1.51
CA LYS A 104 5.99 -8.67 -2.53
C LYS A 104 5.85 -9.96 -3.37
N PRO A 105 6.08 -9.90 -4.68
CA PRO A 105 6.35 -8.73 -5.50
C PRO A 105 5.07 -7.93 -5.80
N ILE A 106 5.16 -6.61 -5.71
CA ILE A 106 4.06 -5.76 -6.17
C ILE A 106 4.01 -5.75 -7.70
N SER A 107 2.82 -5.88 -8.27
CA SER A 107 2.63 -5.77 -9.71
C SER A 107 2.64 -4.30 -10.18
N ARG A 108 3.04 -4.07 -11.44
CA ARG A 108 2.96 -2.73 -12.05
C ARG A 108 1.53 -2.18 -12.03
N THR A 109 0.54 -3.03 -12.30
CA THR A 109 -0.88 -2.63 -12.29
C THR A 109 -1.30 -2.13 -10.91
N LYS A 110 -0.94 -2.86 -9.83
CA LYS A 110 -1.24 -2.43 -8.46
C LYS A 110 -0.53 -1.13 -8.10
N LEU A 111 0.73 -0.99 -8.47
CA LEU A 111 1.49 0.25 -8.24
C LEU A 111 0.81 1.45 -8.92
N LEU A 112 0.42 1.31 -10.20
CA LEU A 112 -0.30 2.35 -10.95
C LEU A 112 -1.63 2.73 -10.33
N GLU A 113 -2.40 1.76 -9.84
CA GLU A 113 -3.65 1.96 -9.12
C GLU A 113 -3.44 2.84 -7.88
N LEU A 114 -2.45 2.48 -7.04
CA LEU A 114 -2.13 3.22 -5.83
C LEU A 114 -1.67 4.66 -6.11
N VAL A 115 -0.85 4.85 -7.15
CA VAL A 115 -0.39 6.19 -7.58
C VAL A 115 -1.55 7.03 -8.11
N LYS A 116 -2.44 6.45 -8.91
CA LYS A 116 -3.63 7.15 -9.43
C LYS A 116 -4.58 7.58 -8.31
N LYS A 117 -4.76 6.74 -7.29
CA LYS A 117 -5.54 7.08 -6.09
C LYS A 117 -5.01 8.36 -5.43
N GLN A 118 -3.69 8.55 -5.38
CA GLN A 118 -3.07 9.75 -4.80
C GLN A 118 -3.20 10.99 -5.68
N ASN A 119 -3.27 10.83 -6.99
CA ASN A 119 -3.49 11.94 -7.93
C ASN A 119 -4.96 12.42 -8.00
N GLY A 120 -5.88 11.83 -7.23
CA GLY A 120 -7.31 12.11 -7.31
C GLY A 120 -7.97 11.58 -8.60
N LEU A 121 -7.28 10.75 -9.39
CA LEU A 121 -7.73 10.19 -10.65
C LEU A 121 -8.30 8.76 -10.53
N GLY A 122 -8.35 8.21 -9.31
CA GLY A 122 -8.74 6.83 -9.07
C GLY A 122 -9.61 6.66 -7.84
N GLN A 123 -10.82 7.19 -7.87
CA GLN A 123 -11.87 6.76 -6.96
C GLN A 123 -12.77 5.78 -7.72
N ASN A 124 -12.55 4.48 -7.53
CA ASN A 124 -13.64 3.53 -7.62
C ASN A 124 -14.45 3.71 -6.32
N GLU A 125 -15.39 4.64 -6.34
CA GLU A 125 -16.28 4.92 -5.20
C GLU A 125 -17.02 3.65 -4.73
N GLU A 126 -17.26 2.70 -5.60
CA GLU A 126 -17.97 1.45 -5.30
C GLU A 126 -17.16 0.48 -4.42
N GLU A 127 -15.84 0.32 -4.65
CA GLU A 127 -14.99 -0.57 -3.84
C GLU A 127 -14.79 -0.02 -2.42
N ASN A 128 -14.64 1.29 -2.28
CA ASN A 128 -14.43 1.94 -0.98
C ASN A 128 -15.69 1.84 -0.10
N VAL A 129 -16.87 2.03 -0.69
CA VAL A 129 -18.16 1.93 0.04
C VAL A 129 -18.39 0.52 0.57
N GLN A 130 -18.03 -0.52 -0.18
CA GLN A 130 -18.20 -1.91 0.26
C GLN A 130 -17.20 -2.30 1.35
N GLN A 131 -15.94 -1.84 1.26
CA GLN A 131 -14.94 -2.07 2.31
C GLN A 131 -15.32 -1.34 3.61
N GLU A 132 -15.74 -0.09 3.54
CA GLU A 132 -16.21 0.66 4.71
C GLU A 132 -17.44 0.00 5.36
N ALA A 133 -18.38 -0.51 4.55
CA ALA A 133 -19.55 -1.23 5.04
C ALA A 133 -19.16 -2.54 5.76
N LEU A 134 -18.15 -3.25 5.28
CA LEU A 134 -17.63 -4.46 5.92
C LEU A 134 -16.98 -4.14 7.27
N PHE A 135 -16.11 -3.11 7.32
CA PHE A 135 -15.47 -2.69 8.57
C PHE A 135 -16.50 -2.20 9.60
N ALA A 136 -17.47 -1.38 9.18
CA ALA A 136 -18.54 -0.91 10.06
C ALA A 136 -19.38 -2.07 10.63
N ALA A 137 -19.67 -3.10 9.83
CA ALA A 137 -20.40 -4.28 10.28
C ALA A 137 -19.60 -5.12 11.29
N ILE A 138 -18.27 -5.23 11.12
CA ILE A 138 -17.39 -5.92 12.06
C ILE A 138 -17.31 -5.17 13.39
N GLU A 139 -17.16 -3.84 13.37
CA GLU A 139 -17.11 -3.01 14.58
C GLU A 139 -18.43 -3.06 15.38
N GLN A 140 -19.57 -3.10 14.69
CA GLN A 140 -20.90 -3.22 15.32
C GLN A 140 -21.21 -4.65 15.78
N LYS A 141 -20.28 -5.62 15.59
CA LYS A 141 -20.46 -7.04 15.88
C LYS A 141 -21.65 -7.68 15.15
N ASP A 142 -22.05 -7.10 14.04
CA ASP A 142 -23.06 -7.68 13.14
C ASP A 142 -22.37 -8.66 12.17
N TYR A 143 -22.03 -9.83 12.70
CA TYR A 143 -21.32 -10.86 11.96
C TYR A 143 -22.07 -11.40 10.75
N LYS A 144 -23.40 -11.32 10.75
CA LYS A 144 -24.22 -11.73 9.61
C LYS A 144 -24.04 -10.76 8.45
N LYS A 145 -24.17 -9.47 8.72
CA LYS A 145 -23.97 -8.41 7.73
C LYS A 145 -22.53 -8.39 7.21
N ALA A 146 -21.54 -8.58 8.11
CA ALA A 146 -20.14 -8.68 7.71
C ALA A 146 -19.89 -9.89 6.78
N TYR A 147 -20.49 -11.04 7.06
CA TYR A 147 -20.38 -12.22 6.21
C TYR A 147 -21.01 -12.01 4.83
N ASP A 148 -22.22 -11.43 4.78
CA ASP A 148 -22.93 -11.19 3.53
C ASP A 148 -22.15 -10.19 2.65
N THR A 149 -21.64 -9.09 3.24
CA THR A 149 -20.80 -8.09 2.53
C THR A 149 -19.47 -8.69 2.06
N ALA A 150 -18.81 -9.51 2.88
CA ALA A 150 -17.57 -10.18 2.48
C ALA A 150 -17.81 -11.17 1.32
N LYS A 151 -18.95 -11.84 1.31
CA LYS A 151 -19.34 -12.76 0.24
C LYS A 151 -19.54 -12.01 -1.09
N GLU A 152 -20.22 -10.87 -1.07
CA GLU A 152 -20.43 -10.02 -2.25
C GLU A 152 -19.09 -9.50 -2.80
N LEU A 153 -18.16 -9.07 -1.93
CA LEU A 153 -16.81 -8.65 -2.31
C LEU A 153 -16.03 -9.78 -3.01
N VAL A 154 -16.10 -11.00 -2.46
CA VAL A 154 -15.43 -12.18 -3.03
C VAL A 154 -16.02 -12.54 -4.39
N GLU A 155 -17.35 -12.53 -4.53
CA GLU A 155 -18.02 -12.79 -5.80
C GLU A 155 -17.65 -11.74 -6.86
N CYS A 156 -17.59 -10.47 -6.51
CA CYS A 156 -17.16 -9.39 -7.40
C CYS A 156 -15.70 -9.58 -7.88
N LEU A 157 -14.80 -9.95 -6.98
CA LEU A 157 -13.40 -10.24 -7.32
C LEU A 157 -13.25 -11.45 -8.26
N PHE A 158 -14.05 -12.50 -8.07
CA PHE A 158 -14.06 -13.65 -8.98
C PHE A 158 -14.56 -13.28 -10.37
N GLU A 159 -15.62 -12.47 -10.48
CA GLU A 159 -16.14 -12.01 -11.75
C GLU A 159 -15.15 -11.11 -12.51
N GLU A 160 -14.37 -10.29 -11.78
CA GLU A 160 -13.31 -9.48 -12.40
C GLU A 160 -12.13 -10.32 -12.88
N CYS A 161 -11.71 -11.35 -12.11
CA CYS A 161 -10.71 -12.31 -12.55
C CYS A 161 -11.13 -13.01 -13.86
N ASP A 162 -12.36 -13.49 -13.92
CA ASP A 162 -12.93 -14.18 -15.08
C ASP A 162 -13.02 -13.26 -16.32
N ARG A 163 -13.38 -11.97 -16.10
CA ARG A 163 -13.38 -10.94 -17.16
C ARG A 163 -11.97 -10.62 -17.67
N ARG A 164 -10.95 -10.60 -16.81
CA ARG A 164 -9.54 -10.38 -17.20
C ARG A 164 -8.98 -11.55 -18.00
N GLU A 165 -9.28 -12.79 -17.62
CA GLU A 165 -8.86 -13.99 -18.36
C GLU A 165 -9.48 -14.08 -19.75
N ARG A 166 -10.75 -13.66 -19.91
CA ARG A 166 -11.44 -13.61 -21.21
C ARG A 166 -10.93 -12.51 -22.16
N ARG A 167 -10.30 -11.44 -21.64
CA ARG A 167 -9.68 -10.37 -22.45
C ARG A 167 -8.25 -10.67 -22.87
N SER A 168 -7.63 -11.71 -22.32
CA SER A 168 -6.25 -12.10 -22.58
C SER A 168 -6.12 -13.27 -23.58
N LYS A 169 -7.24 -13.74 -24.12
CA LYS A 169 -7.35 -14.69 -25.22
C LYS A 169 -7.83 -13.99 -26.50
#